data_ce100bdcd990a65aca4a26142bda2542
#
_entry.id   ce100bdcd990a65aca4a26142bda2542
#
_cell.length_a   1.000
_cell.length_b   1.000
_cell.length_c   1.000
_cell.angle_alpha   90.00
_cell.angle_beta   90.00
_cell.angle_gamma   90.00
#
_symmetry.space_group_name_H-M   'P 1'
#
loop_
_entity.id
_entity.type
_entity.pdbx_description
1 polymer ?
#
loop_
_entity_poly.entity_id
_entity_poly.type
_entity_poly.pdbx_seq_one_letter_code
_entity_poly.pdbx_strand_id
1 'polypeptide(L)'
;MGEGGSAGLAEVGLAVDDVPGTAALLVRRGLDVEGDVVSITGVRWRLTEARSDEEVSSPPSPLTLDHVVVSATDATRAAADYGARLGLDLRLDRDTGFGFRGMFFRCGDAIVEVVVRREGDRRDAFGGLAWRSADLPAERDRLVEAGVEVSEIRAGRKPGTVVATVRDRDLRVPTLLVGPA
;
A
#
# COMPACT_ATOMS: atom_id res chain seq x y z
N MET A 1 3.03 28.64 15.73
CA MET A 1 2.14 27.46 15.84
C MET A 1 2.51 26.57 14.67
N GLY A 2 3.35 25.56 14.91
CA GLY A 2 3.77 24.60 13.90
C GLY A 2 2.60 23.66 13.57
N GLU A 3 2.21 23.61 12.32
CA GLU A 3 1.33 22.55 11.81
C GLU A 3 2.03 21.23 12.06
N GLY A 4 1.46 20.42 12.94
CA GLY A 4 1.89 19.05 13.18
C GLY A 4 1.62 18.24 11.92
N GLY A 5 2.64 18.10 11.08
CA GLY A 5 2.59 17.21 9.93
C GLY A 5 2.17 15.82 10.41
N SER A 6 1.12 15.25 9.83
CA SER A 6 0.64 13.91 10.11
C SER A 6 1.81 12.93 9.98
N ALA A 7 2.20 12.30 11.09
CA ALA A 7 3.20 11.26 11.07
C ALA A 7 2.62 10.05 10.34
N GLY A 8 3.21 9.64 9.21
CA GLY A 8 2.75 8.48 8.46
C GLY A 8 2.83 8.67 6.95
N LEU A 9 2.25 7.73 6.21
CA LEU A 9 2.13 7.78 4.76
C LEU A 9 1.01 8.77 4.39
N ALA A 10 1.39 9.87 3.75
CA ALA A 10 0.44 10.93 3.40
C ALA A 10 -0.27 10.67 2.07
N GLU A 11 0.43 10.01 1.12
CA GLU A 11 -0.05 9.82 -0.25
C GLU A 11 0.67 8.65 -0.92
N VAL A 12 0.00 7.97 -1.86
CA VAL A 12 0.57 6.91 -2.69
C VAL A 12 0.32 7.22 -4.17
N GLY A 13 1.36 7.05 -5.00
CA GLY A 13 1.25 7.20 -6.44
C GLY A 13 0.56 6.00 -7.10
N LEU A 14 -0.35 6.29 -8.04
CA LEU A 14 -0.95 5.33 -8.96
C LEU A 14 -0.45 5.67 -10.37
N ALA A 15 0.36 4.81 -10.95
CA ALA A 15 0.82 4.96 -12.32
C ALA A 15 -0.31 4.64 -13.30
N VAL A 16 -0.56 5.55 -14.24
CA VAL A 16 -1.59 5.44 -15.28
C VAL A 16 -1.04 5.95 -16.62
N ASP A 17 -1.59 5.48 -17.74
CA ASP A 17 -1.11 5.87 -19.08
C ASP A 17 -1.56 7.29 -19.47
N ASP A 18 -2.69 7.75 -18.94
CA ASP A 18 -3.29 9.07 -19.23
C ASP A 18 -3.86 9.65 -17.93
N VAL A 19 -3.12 10.56 -17.32
CA VAL A 19 -3.52 11.21 -16.06
C VAL A 19 -4.80 12.04 -16.22
N PRO A 20 -4.92 12.96 -17.21
CA PRO A 20 -6.15 13.73 -17.38
C PRO A 20 -7.38 12.89 -17.70
N GLY A 21 -7.26 11.91 -18.58
CA GLY A 21 -8.36 11.01 -18.94
C GLY A 21 -8.80 10.14 -17.77
N THR A 22 -7.84 9.63 -17.00
CA THR A 22 -8.12 8.84 -15.78
C THR A 22 -8.80 9.72 -14.73
N ALA A 23 -8.30 10.91 -14.45
CA ALA A 23 -8.93 11.85 -13.51
C ALA A 23 -10.39 12.14 -13.89
N ALA A 24 -10.64 12.47 -15.16
CA ALA A 24 -12.00 12.70 -15.66
C ALA A 24 -12.90 11.45 -15.55
N LEU A 25 -12.37 10.25 -15.75
CA LEU A 25 -13.10 8.99 -15.54
C LEU A 25 -13.47 8.79 -14.08
N LEU A 26 -12.54 9.03 -13.16
CA LEU A 26 -12.76 8.85 -11.73
C LEU A 26 -13.80 9.84 -11.17
N VAL A 27 -13.81 11.08 -11.65
CA VAL A 27 -14.88 12.05 -11.36
C VAL A 27 -16.24 11.52 -11.81
N ARG A 28 -16.36 11.00 -13.05
CA ARG A 28 -17.61 10.40 -13.53
C ARG A 28 -18.07 9.18 -12.72
N ARG A 29 -17.13 8.46 -12.09
CA ARG A 29 -17.39 7.34 -11.19
C ARG A 29 -17.70 7.77 -9.75
N GLY A 30 -17.72 9.08 -9.50
CA GLY A 30 -18.12 9.66 -8.22
C GLY A 30 -17.03 9.67 -7.17
N LEU A 31 -15.74 9.64 -7.57
CA LEU A 31 -14.63 9.93 -6.67
C LEU A 31 -14.35 11.43 -6.63
N ASP A 32 -13.85 11.88 -5.49
CA ASP A 32 -13.37 13.24 -5.31
C ASP A 32 -11.95 13.36 -5.89
N VAL A 33 -11.79 14.19 -6.93
CA VAL A 33 -10.53 14.36 -7.66
C VAL A 33 -10.20 15.84 -7.76
N GLU A 34 -9.07 16.23 -7.22
CA GLU A 34 -8.53 17.58 -7.30
C GLU A 34 -7.19 17.58 -8.05
N GLY A 35 -7.20 18.04 -9.30
CA GLY A 35 -6.05 17.93 -10.20
C GLY A 35 -5.69 16.46 -10.48
N ASP A 36 -4.55 16.03 -10.02
CA ASP A 36 -4.05 14.66 -10.11
C ASP A 36 -4.26 13.84 -8.82
N VAL A 37 -4.89 14.41 -7.78
CA VAL A 37 -5.10 13.76 -6.49
C VAL A 37 -6.52 13.24 -6.37
N VAL A 38 -6.64 11.95 -6.11
CA VAL A 38 -7.90 11.24 -5.83
C VAL A 38 -8.03 11.03 -4.33
N SER A 39 -9.13 11.47 -3.74
CA SER A 39 -9.43 11.31 -2.32
C SER A 39 -10.49 10.23 -2.10
N ILE A 40 -10.15 9.20 -1.32
CA ILE A 40 -11.05 8.13 -0.92
C ILE A 40 -11.13 8.12 0.61
N THR A 41 -12.16 8.73 1.17
CA THR A 41 -12.45 8.78 2.63
C THR A 41 -11.23 9.15 3.50
N GLY A 42 -10.46 10.14 3.03
CA GLY A 42 -9.27 10.65 3.74
C GLY A 42 -7.94 10.02 3.31
N VAL A 43 -7.97 8.98 2.49
CA VAL A 43 -6.78 8.40 1.85
C VAL A 43 -6.53 9.08 0.51
N ARG A 44 -5.33 9.56 0.29
CA ARG A 44 -4.95 10.31 -0.92
C ARG A 44 -4.12 9.43 -1.85
N TRP A 45 -4.55 9.43 -3.11
CA TRP A 45 -3.87 8.73 -4.20
C TRP A 45 -3.51 9.74 -5.27
N ARG A 46 -2.24 9.79 -5.68
CA ARG A 46 -1.79 10.67 -6.75
C ARG A 46 -1.68 9.91 -8.06
N LEU A 47 -2.38 10.36 -9.07
CA LEU A 47 -2.20 9.86 -10.43
C LEU A 47 -0.86 10.35 -10.97
N THR A 48 -0.05 9.44 -11.48
CA THR A 48 1.25 9.73 -12.09
C THR A 48 1.35 9.04 -13.44
N GLU A 49 2.06 9.62 -14.38
CA GLU A 49 2.32 8.93 -15.65
C GLU A 49 3.14 7.66 -15.41
N ALA A 50 2.76 6.58 -16.07
CA ALA A 50 3.55 5.36 -16.07
C ALA A 50 4.90 5.64 -16.76
N ARG A 51 5.99 5.33 -16.07
CA ARG A 51 7.33 5.46 -16.67
C ARG A 51 7.55 4.34 -17.67
N SER A 52 8.14 4.68 -18.82
CA SER A 52 8.66 3.66 -19.74
C SER A 52 9.91 3.00 -19.12
N ASP A 53 10.13 1.72 -19.41
CA ASP A 53 11.30 0.97 -18.92
C ASP A 53 12.65 1.65 -19.32
N GLU A 54 12.66 2.48 -20.35
CA GLU A 54 13.83 3.25 -20.81
C GLU A 54 14.18 4.46 -19.90
N GLU A 55 13.23 4.95 -19.09
CA GLU A 55 13.46 6.10 -18.20
C GLU A 55 14.00 5.71 -16.83
N VAL A 56 14.09 4.42 -16.51
CA VAL A 56 14.63 3.92 -15.25
C VAL A 56 16.15 3.81 -15.35
N SER A 57 16.84 4.95 -15.32
CA SER A 57 18.33 4.99 -15.31
C SER A 57 18.95 4.71 -13.93
N SER A 58 18.16 4.39 -12.94
CA SER A 58 18.65 3.95 -11.61
C SER A 58 18.86 2.43 -11.61
N PRO A 59 19.89 1.93 -10.90
CA PRO A 59 20.04 0.49 -10.72
C PRO A 59 18.75 -0.07 -10.09
N PRO A 60 18.33 -1.29 -10.49
CA PRO A 60 17.11 -1.89 -9.96
C PRO A 60 17.19 -1.96 -8.44
N SER A 61 16.16 -1.44 -7.76
CA SER A 61 16.06 -1.56 -6.31
C SER A 61 15.99 -3.05 -5.93
N PRO A 62 16.71 -3.50 -4.90
CA PRO A 62 16.57 -4.86 -4.38
C PRO A 62 15.17 -5.11 -3.80
N LEU A 63 14.40 -4.03 -3.57
CA LEU A 63 13.05 -4.06 -3.04
C LEU A 63 12.05 -3.54 -4.07
N THR A 64 10.93 -4.26 -4.21
CA THR A 64 9.76 -3.82 -4.97
C THR A 64 8.55 -3.72 -4.05
N LEU A 65 7.62 -2.82 -4.34
CA LEU A 65 6.40 -2.70 -3.54
C LEU A 65 5.56 -3.97 -3.69
N ASP A 66 5.30 -4.67 -2.58
CA ASP A 66 4.42 -5.84 -2.55
C ASP A 66 2.98 -5.43 -2.33
N HIS A 67 2.71 -4.67 -1.26
CA HIS A 67 1.38 -4.13 -1.02
C HIS A 67 1.40 -2.84 -0.19
N VAL A 68 0.33 -2.07 -0.35
CA VAL A 68 -0.03 -0.93 0.50
C VAL A 68 -1.23 -1.37 1.34
N VAL A 69 -1.18 -1.13 2.64
CA VAL A 69 -2.30 -1.40 3.54
C VAL A 69 -3.14 -0.14 3.72
N VAL A 70 -4.44 -0.27 3.57
CA VAL A 70 -5.44 0.74 3.93
C VAL A 70 -6.32 0.19 5.03
N SER A 71 -6.42 0.89 6.14
CA SER A 71 -7.42 0.63 7.19
C SER A 71 -8.72 1.30 6.80
N ALA A 72 -9.81 0.53 6.71
CA ALA A 72 -11.15 1.02 6.39
C ALA A 72 -12.16 0.61 7.47
N THR A 73 -13.28 1.33 7.51
CA THR A 73 -14.34 1.09 8.51
C THR A 73 -15.58 0.42 7.94
N ASP A 74 -15.74 0.44 6.61
CA ASP A 74 -16.91 -0.08 5.90
C ASP A 74 -16.49 -0.91 4.69
N ALA A 75 -16.77 -2.22 4.73
CA ALA A 75 -16.40 -3.17 3.67
C ALA A 75 -17.16 -2.92 2.35
N THR A 76 -18.44 -2.58 2.43
CA THR A 76 -19.27 -2.35 1.23
C THR A 76 -18.81 -1.10 0.51
N ARG A 77 -18.55 -0.03 1.25
CA ARG A 77 -18.00 1.21 0.72
C ARG A 77 -16.60 0.98 0.14
N ALA A 78 -15.72 0.28 0.86
CA ALA A 78 -14.37 0.00 0.38
C ALA A 78 -14.39 -0.83 -0.92
N ALA A 79 -15.25 -1.84 -1.03
CA ALA A 79 -15.42 -2.61 -2.26
C ALA A 79 -15.92 -1.72 -3.42
N ALA A 80 -16.86 -0.80 -3.15
CA ALA A 80 -17.33 0.14 -4.15
C ALA A 80 -16.26 1.15 -4.58
N ASP A 81 -15.53 1.73 -3.61
CA ASP A 81 -14.53 2.78 -3.87
C ASP A 81 -13.29 2.23 -4.58
N TYR A 82 -12.67 1.18 -4.05
CA TYR A 82 -11.46 0.60 -4.63
C TYR A 82 -11.75 -0.27 -5.85
N GLY A 83 -12.83 -1.06 -5.82
CA GLY A 83 -13.22 -1.93 -6.94
C GLY A 83 -13.93 -1.18 -8.05
N ALA A 84 -15.17 -0.72 -7.84
CA ALA A 84 -16.00 -0.19 -8.91
C ALA A 84 -15.56 1.22 -9.35
N ARG A 85 -15.24 2.12 -8.41
CA ARG A 85 -14.94 3.52 -8.72
C ARG A 85 -13.49 3.71 -9.15
N LEU A 86 -12.51 3.27 -8.34
CA LEU A 86 -11.10 3.35 -8.69
C LEU A 86 -10.73 2.36 -9.81
N GLY A 87 -11.46 1.24 -9.93
CA GLY A 87 -11.31 0.27 -11.00
C GLY A 87 -10.24 -0.80 -10.74
N LEU A 88 -9.90 -1.03 -9.47
CA LEU A 88 -8.96 -2.10 -9.11
C LEU A 88 -9.66 -3.46 -9.10
N ASP A 89 -8.94 -4.50 -9.52
CA ASP A 89 -9.45 -5.88 -9.58
C ASP A 89 -9.41 -6.55 -8.20
N LEU A 90 -10.58 -6.84 -7.61
CA LEU A 90 -10.71 -7.55 -6.34
C LEU A 90 -10.35 -9.03 -6.53
N ARG A 91 -9.20 -9.43 -5.99
CA ARG A 91 -8.66 -10.81 -6.12
C ARG A 91 -9.06 -11.73 -4.98
N LEU A 92 -9.22 -11.17 -3.79
CA LEU A 92 -9.55 -11.95 -2.59
C LEU A 92 -10.33 -11.06 -1.61
N ASP A 93 -11.39 -11.62 -1.06
CA ASP A 93 -12.19 -11.03 0.01
C ASP A 93 -12.45 -12.14 1.04
N ARG A 94 -11.97 -11.95 2.26
CA ARG A 94 -12.08 -12.96 3.31
C ARG A 94 -12.14 -12.37 4.71
N ASP A 95 -12.85 -13.07 5.60
CA ASP A 95 -12.66 -12.89 7.04
C ASP A 95 -11.31 -13.50 7.44
N THR A 96 -10.50 -12.74 8.16
CA THR A 96 -9.16 -13.19 8.55
C THR A 96 -9.17 -14.07 9.81
N GLY A 97 -10.31 -14.21 10.50
CA GLY A 97 -10.42 -14.89 11.77
C GLY A 97 -9.88 -14.11 12.97
N PHE A 98 -9.28 -12.92 12.75
CA PHE A 98 -8.72 -12.05 13.79
C PHE A 98 -9.59 -10.81 14.08
N GLY A 99 -10.88 -10.86 13.74
CA GLY A 99 -11.82 -9.76 13.98
C GLY A 99 -11.79 -8.66 12.92
N PHE A 100 -11.12 -8.87 11.79
CA PHE A 100 -11.14 -7.97 10.64
C PHE A 100 -11.33 -8.73 9.33
N ARG A 101 -11.91 -8.05 8.35
CA ARG A 101 -12.07 -8.52 6.96
C ARG A 101 -10.96 -7.94 6.11
N GLY A 102 -10.30 -8.76 5.30
CA GLY A 102 -9.26 -8.36 4.36
C GLY A 102 -9.76 -8.45 2.93
N MET A 103 -9.63 -7.36 2.18
CA MET A 103 -9.90 -7.31 0.74
C MET A 103 -8.61 -6.94 0.02
N PHE A 104 -8.28 -7.69 -1.03
CA PHE A 104 -7.01 -7.58 -1.75
C PHE A 104 -7.30 -7.22 -3.20
N PHE A 105 -6.97 -5.99 -3.57
CA PHE A 105 -7.16 -5.47 -4.91
C PHE A 105 -5.83 -5.44 -5.66
N ARG A 106 -5.81 -5.98 -6.88
CA ARG A 106 -4.62 -5.91 -7.73
C ARG A 106 -4.45 -4.51 -8.30
N CYS A 107 -3.23 -3.97 -8.20
CA CYS A 107 -2.82 -2.69 -8.75
C CYS A 107 -1.46 -2.87 -9.43
N GLY A 108 -1.46 -3.17 -10.74
CA GLY A 108 -0.24 -3.58 -11.45
C GLY A 108 0.38 -4.84 -10.82
N ASP A 109 1.65 -4.74 -10.43
CA ASP A 109 2.40 -5.81 -9.75
C ASP A 109 2.27 -5.76 -8.21
N ALA A 110 1.66 -4.71 -7.67
CA ALA A 110 1.39 -4.54 -6.26
C ALA A 110 -0.07 -4.87 -5.90
N ILE A 111 -0.34 -4.93 -4.61
CA ILE A 111 -1.68 -5.12 -4.04
C ILE A 111 -2.05 -3.91 -3.18
N VAL A 112 -3.29 -3.47 -3.27
CA VAL A 112 -3.91 -2.63 -2.26
C VAL A 112 -4.68 -3.57 -1.31
N GLU A 113 -4.15 -3.77 -0.10
CA GLU A 113 -4.79 -4.54 0.96
C GLU A 113 -5.67 -3.63 1.80
N VAL A 114 -6.99 -3.78 1.69
CA VAL A 114 -7.93 -3.04 2.54
C VAL A 114 -8.31 -3.90 3.72
N VAL A 115 -7.92 -3.44 4.91
CA VAL A 115 -8.23 -4.09 6.19
C VAL A 115 -9.41 -3.38 6.82
N VAL A 116 -10.56 -4.03 6.85
CA VAL A 116 -11.77 -3.49 7.46
C VAL A 116 -11.88 -3.93 8.90
N ARG A 117 -11.84 -2.98 9.83
CA ARG A 117 -11.99 -3.22 11.27
C ARG A 117 -13.43 -2.96 11.70
N ARG A 118 -13.94 -3.77 12.61
CA ARG A 118 -15.30 -3.64 13.15
C ARG A 118 -15.45 -2.42 14.08
N GLU A 119 -14.36 -1.94 14.66
CA GLU A 119 -14.31 -0.78 15.56
C GLU A 119 -13.07 0.05 15.21
N GLY A 120 -13.20 1.37 15.16
CA GLY A 120 -12.09 2.27 14.86
C GLY A 120 -12.55 3.66 14.42
N ASP A 121 -11.59 4.47 14.00
CA ASP A 121 -11.79 5.82 13.49
C ASP A 121 -12.76 5.85 12.31
N ARG A 122 -13.54 6.94 12.23
CA ARG A 122 -14.53 7.13 11.15
C ARG A 122 -13.92 7.43 9.78
N ARG A 123 -12.59 7.48 9.68
CA ARG A 123 -11.86 7.78 8.44
C ARG A 123 -10.95 6.62 8.09
N ASP A 124 -10.83 6.39 6.81
CA ASP A 124 -9.82 5.47 6.30
C ASP A 124 -8.44 6.12 6.40
N ALA A 125 -7.41 5.29 6.53
CA ALA A 125 -6.02 5.76 6.62
C ALA A 125 -5.08 4.71 6.02
N PHE A 126 -3.92 5.15 5.55
CA PHE A 126 -2.85 4.20 5.26
C PHE A 126 -2.40 3.49 6.54
N GLY A 127 -2.34 2.15 6.48
CA GLY A 127 -2.00 1.30 7.62
C GLY A 127 -0.56 0.79 7.59
N GLY A 128 0.12 0.87 6.44
CA GLY A 128 1.49 0.40 6.27
C GLY A 128 1.88 0.05 4.84
N LEU A 129 3.13 -0.37 4.69
CA LEU A 129 3.73 -0.81 3.43
C LEU A 129 4.36 -2.19 3.60
N ALA A 130 4.36 -2.97 2.53
CA ALA A 130 5.20 -4.16 2.44
C ALA A 130 6.06 -4.11 1.19
N TRP A 131 7.32 -4.49 1.35
CA TRP A 131 8.32 -4.54 0.28
C TRP A 131 8.74 -5.97 0.04
N ARG A 132 8.75 -6.38 -1.22
CA ARG A 132 9.19 -7.69 -1.65
C ARG A 132 10.70 -7.69 -1.89
N SER A 133 11.40 -8.65 -1.30
CA SER A 133 12.80 -8.95 -1.56
C SER A 133 12.91 -10.34 -2.20
N ALA A 134 13.81 -10.50 -3.16
CA ALA A 134 14.17 -11.80 -3.72
C ALA A 134 14.99 -12.65 -2.73
N ASP A 135 15.78 -11.97 -1.86
CA ASP A 135 16.60 -12.56 -0.80
C ASP A 135 16.38 -11.78 0.50
N LEU A 136 15.39 -12.21 1.28
CA LEU A 136 15.04 -11.52 2.52
C LEU A 136 16.13 -11.62 3.60
N PRO A 137 16.86 -12.74 3.79
CA PRO A 137 18.00 -12.79 4.70
C PRO A 137 19.05 -11.75 4.38
N ALA A 138 19.56 -11.72 3.14
CA ALA A 138 20.58 -10.76 2.72
C ALA A 138 20.11 -9.31 2.86
N GLU A 139 18.84 -9.02 2.53
CA GLU A 139 18.30 -7.66 2.67
C GLU A 139 18.15 -7.24 4.13
N ARG A 140 17.73 -8.17 5.00
CA ARG A 140 17.68 -7.92 6.44
C ARG A 140 19.07 -7.59 7.00
N ASP A 141 20.08 -8.38 6.65
CA ASP A 141 21.44 -8.20 7.13
C ASP A 141 21.99 -6.85 6.64
N ARG A 142 21.77 -6.49 5.38
CA ARG A 142 22.14 -5.18 4.83
C ARG A 142 21.52 -4.02 5.60
N LEU A 143 20.23 -4.11 5.95
CA LEU A 143 19.53 -3.07 6.72
C LEU A 143 20.06 -2.98 8.15
N VAL A 144 20.30 -4.12 8.80
CA VAL A 144 20.86 -4.17 10.16
C VAL A 144 22.29 -3.59 10.19
N GLU A 145 23.14 -3.89 9.20
CA GLU A 145 24.46 -3.29 9.04
C GLU A 145 24.40 -1.78 8.84
N ALA A 146 23.34 -1.29 8.17
CA ALA A 146 23.08 0.14 8.01
C ALA A 146 22.46 0.80 9.27
N GLY A 147 22.30 0.06 10.38
CA GLY A 147 21.79 0.55 11.64
C GLY A 147 20.26 0.57 11.75
N VAL A 148 19.54 -0.03 10.79
CA VAL A 148 18.09 -0.10 10.82
C VAL A 148 17.64 -1.27 11.72
N GLU A 149 16.73 -1.01 12.65
CA GLU A 149 16.15 -2.07 13.49
C GLU A 149 15.17 -2.92 12.68
N VAL A 150 15.51 -4.19 12.47
CA VAL A 150 14.68 -5.17 11.75
C VAL A 150 14.48 -6.41 12.61
N SER A 151 13.23 -6.90 12.70
CA SER A 151 12.91 -8.10 13.47
C SER A 151 13.58 -9.35 12.91
N GLU A 152 13.57 -10.43 13.70
CA GLU A 152 13.88 -11.76 13.18
C GLU A 152 12.91 -12.14 12.05
N ILE A 153 13.41 -12.94 11.11
CA ILE A 153 12.62 -13.51 10.01
C ILE A 153 11.69 -14.58 10.61
N ARG A 154 10.43 -14.56 10.19
CA ARG A 154 9.40 -15.51 10.61
C ARG A 154 8.54 -15.93 9.43
N ALA A 155 7.81 -17.05 9.57
CA ALA A 155 6.85 -17.47 8.56
C ALA A 155 5.81 -16.39 8.28
N GLY A 156 5.56 -16.13 7.01
CA GLY A 156 4.51 -15.23 6.55
C GLY A 156 3.12 -15.90 6.64
N ARG A 157 2.07 -15.08 6.53
CA ARG A 157 0.68 -15.61 6.48
C ARG A 157 0.38 -16.33 5.18
N LYS A 158 1.02 -15.93 4.08
CA LYS A 158 0.92 -16.62 2.79
C LYS A 158 1.87 -17.83 2.82
N PRO A 159 1.41 -19.04 2.54
CA PRO A 159 2.27 -20.21 2.45
C PRO A 159 3.44 -19.99 1.48
N GLY A 160 4.63 -20.46 1.83
CA GLY A 160 5.84 -20.29 1.03
C GLY A 160 6.45 -18.88 1.10
N THR A 161 6.05 -18.06 2.10
CA THR A 161 6.65 -16.75 2.33
C THR A 161 7.23 -16.62 3.73
N VAL A 162 8.26 -15.80 3.85
CA VAL A 162 8.82 -15.33 5.12
C VAL A 162 8.74 -13.81 5.18
N VAL A 163 8.73 -13.27 6.40
CA VAL A 163 8.58 -11.82 6.62
C VAL A 163 9.49 -11.34 7.75
N ALA A 164 9.90 -10.08 7.66
CA ALA A 164 10.56 -9.34 8.72
C ALA A 164 9.92 -7.96 8.86
N THR A 165 9.83 -7.43 10.08
CA THR A 165 9.25 -6.12 10.36
C THR A 165 10.37 -5.11 10.55
N VAL A 166 10.35 -4.02 9.80
CA VAL A 166 11.20 -2.86 10.05
C VAL A 166 10.64 -2.09 11.23
N ARG A 167 11.45 -1.85 12.26
CA ARG A 167 11.07 -1.22 13.53
C ARG A 167 11.69 0.16 13.73
N ASP A 168 12.23 0.71 12.64
CA ASP A 168 12.84 2.04 12.69
C ASP A 168 11.80 3.09 13.09
N ARG A 169 12.12 3.84 14.17
CA ARG A 169 11.20 4.84 14.73
C ARG A 169 11.04 6.06 13.84
N ASP A 170 12.04 6.34 13.02
CA ASP A 170 12.02 7.50 12.11
C ASP A 170 11.16 7.24 10.88
N LEU A 171 10.93 5.98 10.52
CA LEU A 171 10.11 5.59 9.36
C LEU A 171 8.63 5.97 9.51
N ARG A 172 8.10 6.00 10.74
CA ARG A 172 6.71 6.40 11.10
C ARG A 172 5.58 5.73 10.30
N VAL A 173 5.91 4.75 9.49
CA VAL A 173 4.98 3.93 8.68
C VAL A 173 5.26 2.48 9.01
N PRO A 174 4.28 1.69 9.46
CA PRO A 174 4.45 0.26 9.65
C PRO A 174 4.96 -0.37 8.36
N THR A 175 6.14 -0.99 8.41
CA THR A 175 6.81 -1.51 7.22
C THR A 175 7.18 -2.96 7.40
N LEU A 176 6.81 -3.77 6.43
CA LEU A 176 7.07 -5.20 6.36
C LEU A 176 7.99 -5.51 5.16
N LEU A 177 8.93 -6.38 5.36
CA LEU A 177 9.68 -7.04 4.29
C LEU A 177 9.10 -8.43 4.06
N VAL A 178 8.95 -8.83 2.80
CA VAL A 178 8.39 -10.13 2.40
C VAL A 178 9.35 -10.79 1.42
N GLY A 179 9.62 -12.08 1.60
CA GLY A 179 10.43 -12.87 0.68
C GLY A 179 9.90 -14.29 0.52
N PRO A 180 10.48 -15.07 -0.40
CA PRO A 180 10.22 -16.52 -0.49
C PRO A 180 10.78 -17.22 0.77
N ALA A 181 10.15 -18.36 1.15
CA ALA A 181 10.60 -19.22 2.26
C ALA A 181 11.76 -20.10 1.83
#